data_33ab8e4dcb88dea2f0b41b65d82fc0c2
#
_entry.id   33ab8e4dcb88dea2f0b41b65d82fc0c2
#
_cell.length_a   1.000
_cell.length_b   1.000
_cell.length_c   1.000
_cell.angle_alpha   90.00
_cell.angle_beta   90.00
_cell.angle_gamma   90.00
#
_symmetry.space_group_name_H-M   'P 1'
#
loop_
_entity.id
_entity.type
_entity.pdbx_description
1 polymer ?
#
loop_
_entity_poly.entity_id
_entity_poly.type
_entity_poly.pdbx_seq_one_letter_code
_entity_poly.pdbx_strand_id
1 'polypeptide(L)'
;MNTKDFVKLYYEEKEKSLKHYFDDSYKTEVGKRINTLIESGANKEELYELINLILKETYYTILLALDGEASLGGKQLNCELLNQDGNVINKCGEIEVEAYKYFMEE
;
A
#
# COMPACT_ATOMS: atom_id res chain seq x y z
N MET A 1 -12.51 0.41 -15.14
CA MET A 1 -11.34 0.08 -14.32
C MET A 1 -11.13 -1.43 -14.32
N ASN A 2 -9.94 -1.86 -14.66
CA ASN A 2 -9.56 -3.28 -14.64
C ASN A 2 -8.68 -3.57 -13.43
N THR A 3 -8.25 -4.82 -13.28
CA THR A 3 -7.41 -5.25 -12.16
C THR A 3 -6.10 -4.47 -12.07
N LYS A 4 -5.45 -4.25 -13.20
CA LYS A 4 -4.21 -3.49 -13.25
C LYS A 4 -4.40 -2.07 -12.77
N ASP A 5 -5.46 -1.40 -13.20
CA ASP A 5 -5.77 -0.02 -12.79
C ASP A 5 -6.06 0.05 -11.29
N PHE A 6 -6.79 -0.94 -10.77
CA PHE A 6 -7.11 -1.03 -9.35
C PHE A 6 -5.83 -1.11 -8.50
N VAL A 7 -4.92 -2.00 -8.87
CA VAL A 7 -3.64 -2.15 -8.15
C VAL A 7 -2.79 -0.89 -8.26
N LYS A 8 -2.79 -0.28 -9.44
CA LYS A 8 -2.04 0.97 -9.67
C LYS A 8 -2.51 2.07 -8.72
N LEU A 9 -3.83 2.18 -8.48
CA LEU A 9 -4.37 3.17 -7.55
C LEU A 9 -3.85 2.95 -6.13
N TYR A 10 -3.73 1.71 -5.69
CA TYR A 10 -3.14 1.39 -4.39
C TYR A 10 -1.68 1.82 -4.33
N TYR A 11 -0.94 1.57 -5.39
CA TYR A 11 0.46 1.97 -5.46
C TYR A 11 0.59 3.50 -5.42
N GLU A 12 -0.25 4.21 -6.16
CA GLU A 12 -0.25 5.67 -6.18
C GLU A 12 -0.65 6.24 -4.82
N GLU A 13 -1.60 5.62 -4.13
CA GLU A 13 -2.00 6.04 -2.80
C GLU A 13 -0.86 5.85 -1.79
N LYS A 14 -0.13 4.75 -1.89
CA LYS A 14 1.04 4.47 -1.05
C LYS A 14 2.12 5.55 -1.26
N GLU A 15 2.43 5.87 -2.51
CA GLU A 15 3.42 6.90 -2.82
C GLU A 15 2.98 8.28 -2.32
N LYS A 16 1.72 8.60 -2.46
CA LYS A 16 1.14 9.85 -1.99
C LYS A 16 1.22 9.97 -0.47
N SER A 17 0.88 8.91 0.25
CA SER A 17 0.96 8.89 1.71
C SER A 17 2.39 9.09 2.19
N LEU A 18 3.33 8.40 1.59
CA LEU A 18 4.74 8.52 1.93
C LEU A 18 5.23 9.96 1.74
N LYS A 19 4.87 10.58 0.62
CA LYS A 19 5.24 11.96 0.32
C LYS A 19 4.66 12.91 1.36
N HIS A 20 3.38 12.73 1.72
CA HIS A 20 2.71 13.60 2.70
C HIS A 20 3.32 13.49 4.09
N TYR A 21 3.76 12.30 4.48
CA TYR A 21 4.38 12.10 5.80
C TYR A 21 5.67 12.90 5.96
N PHE A 22 6.39 13.15 4.87
CA PHE A 22 7.66 13.88 4.90
C PHE A 22 7.55 15.31 4.40
N ASP A 23 6.33 15.81 4.20
CA ASP A 23 6.06 17.17 3.72
C ASP A 23 5.55 18.03 4.88
N ASP A 24 6.34 19.01 5.30
CA ASP A 24 6.02 19.88 6.43
C ASP A 24 4.76 20.72 6.18
N SER A 25 4.40 20.96 4.93
CA SER A 25 3.18 21.68 4.60
C SER A 25 1.93 20.82 4.78
N TYR A 26 2.09 19.52 4.99
CA TYR A 26 1.00 18.56 5.16
C TYR A 26 0.97 18.08 6.60
N LYS A 27 -0.10 18.43 7.34
CA LYS A 27 -0.20 18.14 8.77
C LYS A 27 -0.82 16.78 9.01
N THR A 28 0.02 15.77 9.31
CA THR A 28 -0.43 14.44 9.71
C THR A 28 0.20 14.08 11.05
N GLU A 29 -0.44 13.17 11.80
CA GLU A 29 0.14 12.69 13.05
C GLU A 29 1.46 11.94 12.80
N VAL A 30 1.54 11.17 11.71
CA VAL A 30 2.78 10.49 11.33
C VAL A 30 3.88 11.49 11.05
N GLY A 31 3.58 12.53 10.28
CA GLY A 31 4.56 13.59 9.97
C GLY A 31 5.07 14.31 11.22
N LYS A 32 4.20 14.57 12.19
CA LYS A 32 4.59 15.18 13.46
C LYS A 32 5.58 14.29 14.21
N ARG A 33 5.32 12.99 14.26
CA ARG A 33 6.21 12.03 14.93
C ARG A 33 7.55 11.91 14.21
N ILE A 34 7.53 11.92 12.90
CA ILE A 34 8.76 11.90 12.10
C ILE A 34 9.62 13.11 12.46
N ASN A 35 9.03 14.30 12.50
CA ASN A 35 9.77 15.53 12.82
C ASN A 35 10.34 15.46 14.23
N THR A 36 9.58 14.95 15.20
CA THR A 36 10.05 14.77 16.57
C THR A 36 11.26 13.84 16.62
N LEU A 37 11.21 12.74 15.89
CA LEU A 37 12.31 11.77 15.85
C LEU A 37 13.56 12.38 15.21
N ILE A 38 13.38 13.13 14.12
CA ILE A 38 14.50 13.80 13.45
C ILE A 38 15.15 14.82 14.38
N GLU A 39 14.34 15.59 15.09
CA GLU A 39 14.84 16.56 16.08
C GLU A 39 15.62 15.88 17.21
N SER A 40 15.27 14.63 17.52
CA SER A 40 15.96 13.83 18.54
C SER A 40 17.19 13.12 18.01
N GLY A 41 17.55 13.32 16.75
CA GLY A 41 18.77 12.75 16.16
C GLY A 41 18.57 11.58 15.21
N ALA A 42 17.32 11.21 14.91
CA ALA A 42 17.08 10.11 13.96
C ALA A 42 17.46 10.54 12.55
N ASN A 43 17.97 9.59 11.77
CA ASN A 43 18.35 9.82 10.39
C ASN A 43 17.11 9.84 9.49
N LYS A 44 16.90 10.95 8.77
CA LYS A 44 15.72 11.14 7.93
C LYS A 44 15.61 10.09 6.83
N GLU A 45 16.72 9.76 6.17
CA GLU A 45 16.73 8.79 5.09
C GLU A 45 16.39 7.39 5.57
N GLU A 46 16.88 7.00 6.75
CA GLU A 46 16.54 5.71 7.34
C GLU A 46 15.08 5.64 7.71
N LEU A 47 14.52 6.72 8.24
CA LEU A 47 13.08 6.79 8.55
C LEU A 47 12.26 6.66 7.27
N TYR A 48 12.66 7.37 6.22
CA TYR A 48 11.97 7.31 4.94
C TYR A 48 11.96 5.88 4.39
N GLU A 49 13.11 5.22 4.38
CA GLU A 49 13.23 3.85 3.88
C GLU A 49 12.40 2.87 4.70
N LEU A 50 12.42 3.01 6.02
CA LEU A 50 11.64 2.13 6.91
C LEU A 50 10.15 2.30 6.68
N ILE A 51 9.67 3.54 6.64
CA ILE A 51 8.24 3.81 6.45
C ILE A 51 7.79 3.37 5.06
N ASN A 52 8.61 3.61 4.04
CA ASN A 52 8.31 3.12 2.70
C ASN A 52 8.18 1.60 2.68
N LEU A 53 9.08 0.90 3.35
CA LEU A 53 9.05 -0.57 3.41
C LEU A 53 7.80 -1.07 4.15
N ILE A 54 7.44 -0.42 5.26
CA ILE A 54 6.22 -0.76 6.01
C ILE A 54 4.99 -0.61 5.12
N LEU A 55 4.86 0.52 4.42
CA LEU A 55 3.72 0.77 3.54
C LEU A 55 3.68 -0.23 2.39
N LYS A 56 4.83 -0.51 1.81
CA LYS A 56 4.97 -1.46 0.72
C LYS A 56 4.49 -2.85 1.12
N GLU A 57 5.00 -3.36 2.24
CA GLU A 57 4.61 -4.69 2.72
C GLU A 57 3.15 -4.74 3.13
N THR A 58 2.66 -3.69 3.79
CA THR A 58 1.28 -3.63 4.26
C THR A 58 0.30 -3.61 3.09
N TYR A 59 0.52 -2.74 2.11
CA TYR A 59 -0.35 -2.65 0.95
C TYR A 59 -0.32 -3.93 0.12
N TYR A 60 0.87 -4.51 -0.04
CA TYR A 60 1.01 -5.77 -0.76
C TYR A 60 0.20 -6.89 -0.08
N THR A 61 0.33 -7.00 1.24
CA THR A 61 -0.40 -8.03 2.01
C THR A 61 -1.91 -7.84 1.89
N ILE A 62 -2.39 -6.60 1.96
CA ILE A 62 -3.82 -6.31 1.82
C ILE A 62 -4.31 -6.72 0.43
N LEU A 63 -3.55 -6.40 -0.61
CA LEU A 63 -3.92 -6.77 -1.98
C LEU A 63 -3.96 -8.28 -2.16
N LEU A 64 -3.01 -9.01 -1.58
CA LEU A 64 -3.03 -10.47 -1.62
C LEU A 64 -4.24 -11.03 -0.89
N ALA A 65 -4.64 -10.42 0.23
CA ALA A 65 -5.82 -10.84 0.97
C ALA A 65 -7.08 -10.64 0.13
N LEU A 66 -7.18 -9.52 -0.59
CA LEU A 66 -8.32 -9.26 -1.48
C LEU A 66 -8.39 -10.24 -2.65
N ASP A 67 -7.25 -10.80 -3.04
CA ASP A 67 -7.19 -11.78 -4.11
C ASP A 67 -7.43 -13.22 -3.62
N GLY A 68 -7.57 -13.39 -2.31
CA GLY A 68 -7.72 -14.71 -1.72
C GLY A 68 -6.43 -15.49 -1.58
N GLU A 69 -5.28 -14.86 -1.84
CA GLU A 69 -3.96 -15.50 -1.77
C GLU A 69 -3.32 -15.40 -0.38
N ALA A 70 -3.90 -14.60 0.51
CA ALA A 70 -3.44 -14.45 1.88
C ALA A 70 -4.63 -14.27 2.80
N SER A 71 -4.46 -14.62 4.08
CA SER A 71 -5.53 -14.40 5.06
C SER A 71 -5.49 -12.96 5.56
N LEU A 72 -6.63 -12.47 6.03
CA LEU A 72 -6.75 -11.17 6.67
C LEU A 72 -7.26 -11.39 8.08
N GLY A 73 -6.46 -10.94 9.06
CA GLY A 73 -6.82 -11.18 10.46
C GLY A 73 -6.98 -12.65 10.80
N GLY A 74 -6.23 -13.52 10.12
CA GLY A 74 -6.30 -14.95 10.33
C GLY A 74 -7.43 -15.66 9.59
N LYS A 75 -8.19 -14.92 8.78
CA LYS A 75 -9.30 -15.50 8.02
C LYS A 75 -9.07 -15.36 6.53
N GLN A 76 -9.38 -16.44 5.80
CA GLN A 76 -9.32 -16.44 4.36
C GLN A 76 -10.55 -15.71 3.82
N LEU A 77 -10.30 -14.67 3.01
CA LEU A 77 -11.39 -13.95 2.36
C LEU A 77 -11.85 -14.70 1.11
N ASN A 78 -13.15 -14.67 0.89
CA ASN A 78 -13.76 -15.26 -0.29
C ASN A 78 -14.82 -14.28 -0.79
N CYS A 79 -14.36 -13.18 -1.39
CA CYS A 79 -15.23 -12.10 -1.84
C CYS A 79 -14.93 -11.76 -3.29
N GLU A 80 -15.87 -11.07 -3.93
CA GLU A 80 -15.69 -10.56 -5.27
C GLU A 80 -15.69 -9.03 -5.22
N LEU A 81 -14.69 -8.43 -5.87
CA LEU A 81 -14.63 -6.98 -6.05
C LEU A 81 -15.14 -6.67 -7.46
N LEU A 82 -16.13 -5.81 -7.54
CA LEU A 82 -16.72 -5.42 -8.81
C LEU A 82 -16.37 -3.99 -9.13
N ASN A 83 -16.05 -3.73 -10.40
CA ASN A 83 -15.90 -2.35 -10.86
C ASN A 83 -17.28 -1.76 -11.14
N GLN A 84 -17.34 -0.50 -11.60
CA GLN A 84 -18.60 0.19 -11.85
C GLN A 84 -19.43 -0.46 -12.94
N ASP A 85 -18.83 -1.27 -13.81
CA ASP A 85 -19.51 -1.97 -14.88
C ASP A 85 -19.98 -3.37 -14.47
N GLY A 86 -19.75 -3.75 -13.20
CA GLY A 86 -20.15 -5.04 -12.69
C GLY A 86 -19.18 -6.17 -13.01
N ASN A 87 -18.00 -5.87 -13.50
CA ASN A 87 -16.99 -6.88 -13.81
C ASN A 87 -16.13 -7.18 -12.59
N VAL A 88 -15.84 -8.46 -12.36
CA VAL A 88 -15.00 -8.90 -11.26
C VAL A 88 -13.56 -8.51 -11.56
N ILE A 89 -12.91 -7.84 -10.60
CA ILE A 89 -11.51 -7.40 -10.74
C ILE A 89 -10.55 -8.15 -9.84
N ASN A 90 -11.04 -9.09 -9.04
CA ASN A 90 -10.19 -9.95 -8.21
C ASN A 90 -10.34 -11.44 -8.57
N LYS A 91 -10.34 -11.74 -9.85
CA LYS A 91 -10.28 -13.13 -10.30
C LYS A 91 -8.99 -13.76 -9.80
N CYS A 92 -9.05 -15.05 -9.51
CA CYS A 92 -7.95 -15.78 -8.90
C CYS A 92 -6.58 -15.44 -9.48
N GLY A 93 -5.70 -14.88 -8.63
CA GLY A 93 -4.33 -14.58 -8.96
C GLY A 93 -4.06 -13.31 -9.75
N GLU A 94 -5.09 -12.63 -10.24
CA GLU A 94 -4.86 -11.42 -11.07
C GLU A 94 -4.32 -10.25 -10.27
N ILE A 95 -4.87 -10.02 -9.07
CA ILE A 95 -4.37 -8.93 -8.19
C ILE A 95 -2.94 -9.25 -7.78
N GLU A 96 -2.66 -10.51 -7.41
CA GLU A 96 -1.32 -10.92 -7.00
C GLU A 96 -0.28 -10.61 -8.07
N VAL A 97 -0.57 -10.96 -9.33
CA VAL A 97 0.35 -10.72 -10.45
C VAL A 97 0.64 -9.23 -10.60
N GLU A 98 -0.39 -8.39 -10.59
CA GLU A 98 -0.21 -6.95 -10.76
C GLU A 98 0.43 -6.32 -9.52
N ALA A 99 0.06 -6.78 -8.33
CA ALA A 99 0.64 -6.27 -7.08
C ALA A 99 2.14 -6.57 -7.00
N TYR A 100 2.55 -7.75 -7.43
CA TYR A 100 3.97 -8.08 -7.48
C TYR A 100 4.75 -7.09 -8.34
N LYS A 101 4.22 -6.76 -9.52
CA LYS A 101 4.88 -5.83 -10.44
C LYS A 101 5.08 -4.45 -9.83
N TYR A 102 4.07 -3.94 -9.12
CA TYR A 102 4.14 -2.59 -8.56
C TYR A 102 4.89 -2.53 -7.23
N PHE A 103 4.77 -3.55 -6.40
CA PHE A 103 5.24 -3.48 -5.02
C PHE A 103 6.52 -4.28 -4.75
N MET A 104 6.79 -5.33 -5.52
CA MET A 104 7.90 -6.24 -5.22
C MET A 104 8.95 -6.30 -6.31
N GLU A 105 8.58 -6.02 -7.55
CA GLU A 105 9.51 -6.03 -8.68
C GLU A 105 10.25 -4.71 -8.75
N GLU A 106 11.58 -4.77 -8.91
CA GLU A 106 12.42 -3.57 -9.01
C GLU A 106 12.69 -3.18 -10.44
#